data_91255a249205617792a904bbf048189f
#
_entry.id   91255a249205617792a904bbf048189f
#
_cell.length_a   1.000
_cell.length_b   1.000
_cell.length_c   1.000
_cell.angle_alpha   90.00
_cell.angle_beta   90.00
_cell.angle_gamma   90.00
#
_symmetry.space_group_name_H-M   'P 1'
#
loop_
_entity.id
_entity.type
_entity.pdbx_description
1 polymer ?
#
loop_
_entity_poly.entity_id
_entity_poly.type
_entity_poly.pdbx_seq_one_letter_code
_entity_poly.pdbx_strand_id
1 'polypeptide(L)'
;MMKKTLLFLMLVLFAVEASATDGLFDRRKNRKRKNNTTEQQVTEKVVTKPTKVVKESPAAEPQVEEAPVEAPVENDITLNLTPEQVDSLLACWYQLRQEFKYEDYFTRFIQADTVLIEGTDSAAWAQKDALYRQRLFDLASPIPLAYNRQVRDRITNYVERWPSTTSRIIGLSKLYFPLIEEQLLKAGLPIELRVLPIIESALRTNAVSRAAAVGLWQFMTSTGKSYGLEINSLVDERRDPIRSTEAACRFLADLYRIYGDWTLVIAAYNCGPGNVNKAMARSGGTTFWQIYDYLPHETRGYVPAFIAATYAFNYHRQHGIEPTPTPLPLALDTLRVNRLMHFEQISSTIDVDIETLRELNPQYRLDIIPATTRPYALVLPQRKVAQYIAAEQEIMAKDTLYLKEYINPTNLDKKRQEQSVIIYRVKRGDTLGGIAKRHGVTVKQLMRWNGIKNAAHIREGQRIRIEK
;
A
#
# COMPACT_ATOMS: atom_id res chain seq x y z
N MET A 1 -31.45 17.18 12.70
CA MET A 1 -32.18 16.85 11.46
C MET A 1 -31.25 16.48 10.29
N MET A 2 -30.12 17.13 10.12
CA MET A 2 -29.14 16.82 9.02
C MET A 2 -28.51 15.44 9.01
N LYS A 3 -28.28 14.78 10.16
CA LYS A 3 -27.67 13.44 10.24
C LYS A 3 -28.55 12.28 9.73
N LYS A 4 -29.88 12.44 9.77
CA LYS A 4 -30.80 11.41 9.26
C LYS A 4 -30.98 11.45 7.73
N THR A 5 -30.80 12.60 7.11
CA THR A 5 -30.93 12.80 5.66
C THR A 5 -29.69 12.23 4.92
N LEU A 6 -28.50 12.33 5.51
CA LEU A 6 -27.27 11.79 4.91
C LEU A 6 -27.23 10.25 4.95
N LEU A 7 -27.78 9.65 6.02
CA LEU A 7 -27.89 8.19 6.14
C LEU A 7 -28.87 7.60 5.12
N PHE A 8 -29.95 8.36 4.81
CA PHE A 8 -30.95 7.93 3.83
C PHE A 8 -30.41 8.02 2.40
N LEU A 9 -29.58 9.03 2.08
CA LEU A 9 -28.93 9.17 0.76
C LEU A 9 -27.90 8.07 0.49
N MET A 10 -27.13 7.64 1.50
CA MET A 10 -26.19 6.54 1.36
C MET A 10 -26.86 5.16 1.24
N LEU A 11 -28.02 4.97 1.91
CA LEU A 11 -28.81 3.76 1.74
C LEU A 11 -29.43 3.63 0.35
N VAL A 12 -29.77 4.75 -0.29
CA VAL A 12 -30.32 4.79 -1.65
C VAL A 12 -29.21 4.47 -2.69
N LEU A 13 -27.97 4.92 -2.49
CA LEU A 13 -26.84 4.59 -3.37
C LEU A 13 -26.47 3.10 -3.31
N PHE A 14 -26.50 2.47 -2.13
CA PHE A 14 -26.28 1.03 -1.99
C PHE A 14 -27.45 0.16 -2.48
N ALA A 15 -28.67 0.68 -2.43
CA ALA A 15 -29.84 0.01 -2.99
C ALA A 15 -29.85 0.03 -4.53
N VAL A 16 -29.27 1.07 -5.15
CA VAL A 16 -29.13 1.17 -6.62
C VAL A 16 -28.10 0.16 -7.16
N GLU A 17 -26.99 -0.10 -6.44
CA GLU A 17 -26.05 -1.15 -6.85
C GLU A 17 -26.59 -2.59 -6.62
N ALA A 18 -27.39 -2.80 -5.58
CA ALA A 18 -28.03 -4.10 -5.34
C ALA A 18 -29.17 -4.39 -6.33
N SER A 19 -29.91 -3.36 -6.77
CA SER A 19 -31.00 -3.53 -7.75
C SER A 19 -30.51 -3.62 -9.21
N ALA A 20 -29.27 -3.22 -9.50
CA ALA A 20 -28.67 -3.39 -10.83
C ALA A 20 -28.26 -4.84 -11.11
N THR A 21 -28.15 -5.70 -10.12
CA THR A 21 -27.83 -7.13 -10.29
C THR A 21 -29.06 -8.04 -10.37
N ASP A 22 -30.24 -7.60 -9.86
CA ASP A 22 -31.48 -8.39 -9.90
C ASP A 22 -32.42 -8.05 -11.08
N GLY A 23 -32.12 -7.01 -11.85
CA GLY A 23 -32.98 -6.50 -12.93
C GLY A 23 -32.84 -7.22 -14.29
N LEU A 24 -32.06 -8.29 -14.42
CA LEU A 24 -31.75 -8.95 -15.72
C LEU A 24 -32.55 -10.24 -15.99
N PHE A 25 -33.54 -10.57 -15.18
CA PHE A 25 -34.31 -11.83 -15.36
C PHE A 25 -35.81 -11.69 -15.55
N ASP A 26 -36.35 -10.53 -15.97
CA ASP A 26 -37.75 -10.51 -16.38
C ASP A 26 -38.07 -9.42 -17.41
N ARG A 27 -37.81 -9.71 -18.69
CA ARG A 27 -38.46 -9.05 -19.84
C ARG A 27 -38.36 -9.91 -21.11
N ARG A 28 -39.19 -10.96 -21.14
CA ARG A 28 -39.73 -11.50 -22.38
C ARG A 28 -41.25 -11.56 -22.24
N LYS A 29 -41.93 -10.53 -22.71
CA LYS A 29 -43.28 -10.52 -23.34
C LYS A 29 -43.79 -9.07 -23.28
N ASN A 30 -43.67 -8.37 -24.37
CA ASN A 30 -44.82 -7.87 -25.10
C ASN A 30 -44.39 -7.02 -26.30
N ARG A 31 -44.95 -7.42 -27.39
CA ARG A 31 -44.70 -6.99 -28.78
C ARG A 31 -45.75 -5.97 -29.17
N LYS A 32 -45.33 -4.96 -29.98
CA LYS A 32 -46.15 -4.16 -30.91
C LYS A 32 -46.93 -2.96 -30.39
N ARG A 33 -46.59 -1.75 -30.83
CA ARG A 33 -47.26 -1.00 -31.90
C ARG A 33 -46.83 0.49 -31.95
N LYS A 34 -46.46 0.83 -33.19
CA LYS A 34 -46.75 2.04 -34.01
C LYS A 34 -46.25 3.44 -33.55
N ASN A 35 -45.32 3.94 -34.35
CA ASN A 35 -45.39 4.91 -35.45
C ASN A 35 -45.73 6.38 -35.10
N ASN A 36 -44.86 7.23 -35.63
CA ASN A 36 -45.03 8.56 -36.23
C ASN A 36 -45.15 9.75 -35.30
N THR A 37 -44.37 10.76 -35.43
CA THR A 37 -44.28 11.84 -36.38
C THR A 37 -43.62 13.07 -35.73
N THR A 38 -42.72 13.66 -36.41
CA THR A 38 -42.52 15.02 -36.92
C THR A 38 -41.57 15.93 -36.15
N GLU A 39 -40.63 16.38 -36.93
CA GLU A 39 -39.70 17.50 -36.78
C GLU A 39 -40.34 18.80 -36.30
N GLN A 40 -39.57 19.59 -35.55
CA GLN A 40 -39.47 21.03 -35.87
C GLN A 40 -38.20 21.64 -35.26
N GLN A 41 -37.39 22.21 -36.13
CA GLN A 41 -36.26 23.10 -35.87
C GLN A 41 -36.75 24.44 -35.36
N VAL A 42 -36.08 25.03 -34.38
CA VAL A 42 -36.03 26.48 -34.21
C VAL A 42 -34.61 26.92 -33.93
N THR A 43 -34.08 27.66 -34.89
CA THR A 43 -32.84 28.42 -34.78
C THR A 43 -33.09 29.76 -34.13
N GLU A 44 -32.30 30.12 -33.14
CA GLU A 44 -32.25 31.52 -32.70
C GLU A 44 -30.76 31.97 -32.59
N LYS A 45 -30.48 33.02 -33.39
CA LYS A 45 -29.21 33.75 -33.46
C LYS A 45 -29.18 34.78 -32.32
N VAL A 46 -28.10 34.79 -31.54
CA VAL A 46 -27.77 35.96 -30.70
C VAL A 46 -26.45 36.57 -31.18
N VAL A 47 -26.58 37.84 -31.52
CA VAL A 47 -25.53 38.76 -31.96
C VAL A 47 -24.85 39.34 -30.74
N THR A 48 -23.51 39.22 -30.62
CA THR A 48 -22.74 39.95 -29.64
C THR A 48 -21.84 40.99 -30.29
N LYS A 49 -22.00 42.25 -29.84
CA LYS A 49 -21.12 43.36 -30.18
C LYS A 49 -19.83 43.37 -29.36
N PRO A 50 -18.72 43.84 -29.89
CA PRO A 50 -17.44 43.87 -29.19
C PRO A 50 -17.30 45.11 -28.29
N THR A 51 -16.84 44.91 -27.06
CA THR A 51 -16.46 45.95 -26.11
C THR A 51 -14.98 46.24 -26.19
N LYS A 52 -14.61 47.51 -26.20
CA LYS A 52 -13.24 48.05 -26.33
C LYS A 52 -12.31 47.63 -25.19
N VAL A 53 -11.10 47.22 -25.58
CA VAL A 53 -9.97 47.00 -24.68
C VAL A 53 -9.34 48.35 -24.34
N VAL A 54 -9.28 48.70 -23.06
CA VAL A 54 -8.47 49.79 -22.51
C VAL A 54 -7.13 49.22 -22.12
N LYS A 55 -6.06 49.81 -22.66
CA LYS A 55 -4.68 49.50 -22.29
C LYS A 55 -4.33 50.23 -20.98
N GLU A 56 -4.03 49.49 -19.94
CA GLU A 56 -3.30 49.97 -18.76
C GLU A 56 -1.83 49.59 -18.86
N SER A 57 -0.99 50.58 -18.54
CA SER A 57 0.50 50.43 -18.48
C SER A 57 0.91 49.64 -17.24
N PRO A 58 2.05 48.89 -17.32
CA PRO A 58 2.48 48.07 -16.19
C PRO A 58 3.11 48.94 -15.08
N ALA A 59 2.62 48.76 -13.86
CA ALA A 59 3.22 49.28 -12.65
C ALA A 59 4.48 48.46 -12.31
N ALA A 60 5.54 49.16 -11.84
CA ALA A 60 6.81 48.57 -11.46
C ALA A 60 6.68 47.61 -10.27
N GLU A 61 7.24 46.41 -10.42
CA GLU A 61 7.39 45.45 -9.34
C GLU A 61 8.43 45.93 -8.31
N PRO A 62 8.20 45.75 -7.00
CA PRO A 62 9.21 46.02 -5.99
C PRO A 62 10.31 44.96 -6.05
N GLN A 63 11.56 45.39 -6.15
CA GLN A 63 12.74 44.53 -6.01
C GLN A 63 12.75 43.97 -4.57
N VAL A 64 12.61 42.65 -4.45
CA VAL A 64 12.87 41.92 -3.22
C VAL A 64 14.37 41.66 -3.15
N GLU A 65 15.04 42.28 -2.19
CA GLU A 65 16.44 42.04 -1.84
C GLU A 65 16.54 40.58 -1.34
N GLU A 66 17.21 39.72 -2.12
CA GLU A 66 17.50 38.35 -1.75
C GLU A 66 18.46 38.35 -0.55
N ALA A 67 17.99 37.89 0.60
CA ALA A 67 18.84 37.55 1.72
C ALA A 67 19.83 36.44 1.32
N PRO A 68 21.09 36.44 1.82
CA PRO A 68 22.07 35.43 1.46
C PRO A 68 21.56 34.04 1.89
N VAL A 69 21.44 33.14 0.91
CA VAL A 69 21.12 31.74 1.12
C VAL A 69 22.29 31.13 1.88
N GLU A 70 22.11 30.88 3.18
CA GLU A 70 23.04 30.05 3.94
C GLU A 70 23.15 28.70 3.26
N ALA A 71 24.36 28.26 2.96
CA ALA A 71 24.64 26.95 2.40
C ALA A 71 24.01 25.88 3.32
N PRO A 72 23.39 24.83 2.76
CA PRO A 72 22.82 23.77 3.56
C PRO A 72 23.91 23.15 4.42
N VAL A 73 23.69 23.19 5.74
CA VAL A 73 24.53 22.46 6.70
C VAL A 73 24.45 20.99 6.29
N GLU A 74 25.54 20.45 5.78
CA GLU A 74 25.73 19.02 5.53
C GLU A 74 25.65 18.29 6.87
N ASN A 75 24.43 17.95 7.27
CA ASN A 75 24.22 16.89 8.26
C ASN A 75 24.43 15.55 7.57
N ASP A 76 25.64 15.36 7.05
CA ASP A 76 26.12 14.06 6.63
C ASP A 76 26.36 13.22 7.90
N ILE A 77 25.31 12.54 8.38
CA ILE A 77 25.48 11.40 9.28
C ILE A 77 25.99 10.26 8.39
N THR A 78 27.15 10.45 7.80
CA THR A 78 27.96 9.38 7.31
C THR A 78 28.38 8.59 8.54
N LEU A 79 27.71 7.48 8.76
CA LEU A 79 28.29 6.40 9.56
C LEU A 79 29.65 6.15 8.93
N ASN A 80 30.75 6.48 9.64
CA ASN A 80 32.12 6.17 9.22
C ASN A 80 32.30 4.65 9.25
N LEU A 81 31.60 3.92 8.37
CA LEU A 81 31.71 2.49 8.22
C LEU A 81 32.82 2.19 7.23
N THR A 82 33.70 1.26 7.58
CA THR A 82 34.66 0.74 6.61
C THR A 82 33.93 -0.07 5.52
N PRO A 83 34.52 -0.26 4.33
CA PRO A 83 33.93 -1.09 3.28
C PRO A 83 33.55 -2.49 3.79
N GLU A 84 34.38 -3.12 4.64
CA GLU A 84 34.10 -4.44 5.22
C GLU A 84 32.90 -4.41 6.17
N GLN A 85 32.68 -3.30 6.89
CA GLN A 85 31.52 -3.13 7.73
C GLN A 85 30.23 -2.95 6.90
N VAL A 86 30.33 -2.25 5.78
CA VAL A 86 29.22 -2.12 4.82
C VAL A 86 28.88 -3.48 4.23
N ASP A 87 29.87 -4.25 3.77
CA ASP A 87 29.67 -5.59 3.20
C ASP A 87 29.08 -6.54 4.24
N SER A 88 29.53 -6.49 5.48
CA SER A 88 28.98 -7.27 6.58
C SER A 88 27.52 -6.92 6.88
N LEU A 89 27.18 -5.62 6.86
CA LEU A 89 25.82 -5.16 7.04
C LEU A 89 24.93 -5.57 5.86
N LEU A 90 25.42 -5.48 4.63
CA LEU A 90 24.72 -5.94 3.44
C LEU A 90 24.50 -7.45 3.50
N ALA A 91 25.50 -8.25 3.82
CA ALA A 91 25.37 -9.70 3.96
C ALA A 91 24.35 -10.07 5.04
N CYS A 92 24.40 -9.41 6.20
CA CYS A 92 23.40 -9.59 7.26
C CYS A 92 21.99 -9.19 6.79
N TRP A 93 21.87 -8.09 6.04
CA TRP A 93 20.60 -7.64 5.45
C TRP A 93 20.02 -8.65 4.46
N TYR A 94 20.84 -9.18 3.54
CA TYR A 94 20.41 -10.20 2.58
C TYR A 94 19.99 -11.50 3.26
N GLN A 95 20.74 -11.96 4.27
CA GLN A 95 20.38 -13.12 5.06
C GLN A 95 19.04 -12.92 5.77
N LEU A 96 18.84 -11.77 6.41
CA LEU A 96 17.58 -11.41 7.06
C LEU A 96 16.42 -11.31 6.10
N ARG A 97 16.66 -10.88 4.85
CA ARG A 97 15.65 -10.84 3.80
C ARG A 97 15.20 -12.24 3.38
N GLN A 98 16.10 -13.19 3.29
CA GLN A 98 15.80 -14.59 2.97
C GLN A 98 15.07 -15.29 4.12
N GLU A 99 15.45 -14.97 5.37
CA GLU A 99 14.85 -15.57 6.57
C GLU A 99 13.51 -14.95 6.99
N PHE A 100 13.17 -13.75 6.46
CA PHE A 100 11.91 -13.10 6.81
C PHE A 100 10.74 -13.85 6.20
N LYS A 101 10.01 -14.55 7.04
CA LYS A 101 8.69 -15.10 6.71
C LYS A 101 7.62 -14.19 7.29
N TYR A 102 6.82 -13.60 6.40
CA TYR A 102 5.69 -12.74 6.81
C TYR A 102 4.77 -13.44 7.81
N GLU A 103 4.49 -14.72 7.59
CA GLU A 103 3.61 -15.53 8.45
C GLU A 103 4.17 -15.63 9.88
N ASP A 104 5.49 -15.80 10.03
CA ASP A 104 6.14 -15.87 11.34
C ASP A 104 6.08 -14.52 12.05
N TYR A 105 6.32 -13.42 11.32
CA TYR A 105 6.20 -12.07 11.85
C TYR A 105 4.76 -11.79 12.28
N PHE A 106 3.80 -12.05 11.39
CA PHE A 106 2.39 -11.83 11.64
C PHE A 106 1.90 -12.63 12.85
N THR A 107 2.25 -13.92 12.93
CA THR A 107 1.91 -14.78 14.07
C THR A 107 2.49 -14.24 15.37
N ARG A 108 3.77 -13.87 15.39
CA ARG A 108 4.47 -13.42 16.59
C ARG A 108 3.97 -12.08 17.13
N PHE A 109 3.68 -11.12 16.25
CA PHE A 109 3.37 -9.74 16.64
C PHE A 109 1.88 -9.41 16.60
N ILE A 110 1.13 -10.05 15.73
CA ILE A 110 -0.27 -9.72 15.48
C ILE A 110 -1.22 -10.78 16.05
N GLN A 111 -1.01 -12.05 15.71
CA GLN A 111 -1.89 -13.15 16.13
C GLN A 111 -1.54 -13.76 17.47
N ALA A 112 -0.40 -13.44 18.07
CA ALA A 112 0.04 -14.10 19.30
C ALA A 112 -1.12 -14.23 20.29
N ASP A 113 -1.60 -15.45 20.45
CA ASP A 113 -2.52 -15.80 21.53
C ASP A 113 -1.85 -15.47 22.85
N THR A 114 -2.65 -15.15 23.85
CA THR A 114 -2.22 -14.78 25.19
C THR A 114 -1.32 -15.89 25.72
N VAL A 115 -0.01 -15.78 25.55
CA VAL A 115 0.90 -16.70 26.21
C VAL A 115 0.87 -16.35 27.69
N LEU A 116 0.27 -17.24 28.47
CA LEU A 116 0.37 -17.20 29.91
C LEU A 116 1.86 -17.32 30.24
N ILE A 117 2.46 -16.23 30.71
CA ILE A 117 3.78 -16.28 31.31
C ILE A 117 3.54 -16.86 32.70
N GLU A 118 3.64 -18.18 32.82
CA GLU A 118 3.61 -18.87 34.10
C GLU A 118 4.81 -18.39 34.94
N GLY A 119 4.55 -18.00 36.19
CA GLY A 119 5.59 -17.68 37.16
C GLY A 119 5.99 -16.22 37.29
N THR A 120 5.29 -15.25 36.71
CA THR A 120 5.56 -13.83 36.95
C THR A 120 4.83 -13.35 38.21
N ASP A 121 5.59 -12.71 39.10
CA ASP A 121 5.07 -12.03 40.29
C ASP A 121 3.99 -11.01 39.88
N SER A 122 2.80 -11.13 40.47
CA SER A 122 1.67 -10.23 40.20
C SER A 122 1.97 -8.76 40.52
N ALA A 123 2.86 -8.49 41.48
CA ALA A 123 3.31 -7.14 41.84
C ALA A 123 4.20 -6.53 40.75
N ALA A 124 5.12 -7.31 40.13
CA ALA A 124 5.98 -6.86 39.04
C ALA A 124 5.12 -6.54 37.80
N TRP A 125 4.07 -7.31 37.52
CA TRP A 125 3.14 -7.01 36.44
C TRP A 125 2.30 -5.76 36.70
N ALA A 126 1.84 -5.55 37.93
CA ALA A 126 1.08 -4.35 38.28
C ALA A 126 1.91 -3.07 38.07
N GLN A 127 3.20 -3.11 38.39
CA GLN A 127 4.11 -1.99 38.14
C GLN A 127 4.32 -1.76 36.63
N LYS A 128 4.55 -2.80 35.81
CA LYS A 128 4.66 -2.69 34.36
C LYS A 128 3.37 -2.18 33.73
N ASP A 129 2.22 -2.67 34.17
CA ASP A 129 0.91 -2.23 33.68
C ASP A 129 0.68 -0.75 33.94
N ALA A 130 1.05 -0.24 35.12
CA ALA A 130 0.97 1.17 35.46
C ALA A 130 1.89 2.02 34.55
N LEU A 131 3.13 1.57 34.35
CA LEU A 131 4.11 2.23 33.49
C LEU A 131 3.65 2.29 32.03
N TYR A 132 3.21 1.18 31.46
CA TYR A 132 2.79 1.11 30.06
C TYR A 132 1.54 1.96 29.81
N ARG A 133 0.58 1.94 30.74
CA ARG A 133 -0.62 2.79 30.68
C ARG A 133 -0.27 4.25 30.71
N GLN A 134 0.62 4.68 31.65
CA GLN A 134 1.04 6.08 31.76
C GLN A 134 1.73 6.53 30.48
N ARG A 135 2.68 5.74 29.96
CA ARG A 135 3.42 6.09 28.75
C ARG A 135 2.52 6.20 27.52
N LEU A 136 1.51 5.32 27.38
CA LEU A 136 0.52 5.44 26.29
C LEU A 136 -0.33 6.70 26.43
N PHE A 137 -0.70 7.07 27.65
CA PHE A 137 -1.42 8.31 27.92
C PHE A 137 -0.57 9.54 27.59
N ASP A 138 0.71 9.53 27.92
CA ASP A 138 1.65 10.63 27.70
C ASP A 138 1.91 10.90 26.21
N LEU A 139 1.61 9.97 25.31
CA LEU A 139 1.75 10.17 23.85
C LEU A 139 0.74 11.19 23.29
N ALA A 140 -0.33 11.50 24.02
CA ALA A 140 -1.37 12.47 23.63
C ALA A 140 -1.86 12.27 22.17
N SER A 141 -1.99 11.03 21.73
CA SER A 141 -2.34 10.65 20.35
C SER A 141 -3.79 11.00 20.01
N PRO A 142 -4.09 11.51 18.80
CA PRO A 142 -5.46 11.67 18.30
C PRO A 142 -6.17 10.32 18.07
N ILE A 143 -5.42 9.23 18.00
CA ILE A 143 -5.93 7.86 17.90
C ILE A 143 -5.99 7.29 19.32
N PRO A 144 -7.15 6.78 19.79
CA PRO A 144 -7.25 6.23 21.14
C PRO A 144 -6.31 5.05 21.37
N LEU A 145 -5.40 5.18 22.33
CA LEU A 145 -4.40 4.17 22.70
C LEU A 145 -4.84 3.46 24.00
N ALA A 146 -5.94 2.70 23.92
CA ALA A 146 -6.48 1.98 25.08
C ALA A 146 -5.50 0.91 25.57
N TYR A 147 -5.30 0.84 26.91
CA TYR A 147 -4.47 -0.17 27.53
C TYR A 147 -5.29 -1.31 28.14
N ASN A 148 -4.92 -2.54 27.78
CA ASN A 148 -5.49 -3.77 28.34
C ASN A 148 -4.48 -4.94 28.20
N ARG A 149 -4.87 -6.14 28.62
CA ARG A 149 -4.02 -7.33 28.56
C ARG A 149 -3.54 -7.63 27.13
N GLN A 150 -4.40 -7.51 26.13
CA GLN A 150 -4.07 -7.78 24.73
C GLN A 150 -2.97 -6.81 24.23
N VAL A 151 -3.05 -5.54 24.61
CA VAL A 151 -2.05 -4.53 24.28
C VAL A 151 -0.74 -4.80 25.02
N ARG A 152 -0.82 -5.11 26.35
CA ARG A 152 0.36 -5.45 27.15
C ARG A 152 1.18 -6.57 26.53
N ASP A 153 0.51 -7.69 26.21
CA ASP A 153 1.18 -8.88 25.70
C ASP A 153 1.91 -8.58 24.37
N ARG A 154 1.37 -7.68 23.54
CA ARG A 154 2.01 -7.24 22.31
C ARG A 154 3.15 -6.24 22.54
N ILE A 155 3.03 -5.33 23.50
CA ILE A 155 4.14 -4.48 23.92
C ILE A 155 5.31 -5.37 24.36
N THR A 156 5.07 -6.36 25.21
CA THR A 156 6.08 -7.33 25.66
C THR A 156 6.76 -8.05 24.49
N ASN A 157 6.00 -8.39 23.45
CA ASN A 157 6.59 -8.98 22.23
C ASN A 157 7.61 -8.05 21.57
N TYR A 158 7.28 -6.76 21.41
CA TYR A 158 8.19 -5.80 20.80
C TYR A 158 9.44 -5.53 21.66
N VAL A 159 9.25 -5.32 22.97
CA VAL A 159 10.33 -4.75 23.81
C VAL A 159 11.11 -5.79 24.61
N GLU A 160 10.55 -6.99 24.86
CA GLU A 160 11.18 -8.01 25.70
C GLU A 160 11.49 -9.31 24.93
N ARG A 161 10.56 -9.82 24.11
CA ARG A 161 10.73 -11.13 23.46
C ARG A 161 11.55 -11.04 22.17
N TRP A 162 11.32 -10.01 21.36
CA TRP A 162 11.98 -9.86 20.06
C TRP A 162 12.60 -8.46 19.87
N PRO A 163 13.42 -7.98 20.84
CA PRO A 163 14.02 -6.64 20.77
C PRO A 163 14.93 -6.46 19.55
N SER A 164 15.61 -7.51 19.10
CA SER A 164 16.46 -7.46 17.89
C SER A 164 15.63 -7.26 16.61
N THR A 165 14.45 -7.86 16.52
CA THR A 165 13.52 -7.60 15.40
C THR A 165 13.01 -6.17 15.44
N THR A 166 12.62 -5.69 16.61
CA THR A 166 12.19 -4.29 16.83
C THR A 166 13.30 -3.32 16.46
N SER A 167 14.53 -3.55 16.90
CA SER A 167 15.72 -2.76 16.55
C SER A 167 15.89 -2.59 15.03
N ARG A 168 15.74 -3.68 14.27
CA ARG A 168 15.83 -3.64 12.80
C ARG A 168 14.69 -2.86 12.16
N ILE A 169 13.45 -3.04 12.63
CA ILE A 169 12.29 -2.29 12.12
C ILE A 169 12.47 -0.80 12.40
N ILE A 170 12.96 -0.42 13.57
CA ILE A 170 13.27 0.98 13.91
C ILE A 170 14.38 1.52 13.00
N GLY A 171 15.40 0.73 12.68
CA GLY A 171 16.41 1.11 11.70
C GLY A 171 15.80 1.44 10.33
N LEU A 172 14.90 0.57 9.83
CA LEU A 172 14.19 0.79 8.57
C LEU A 172 13.25 1.99 8.59
N SER A 173 12.67 2.31 9.73
CA SER A 173 11.77 3.45 9.84
C SER A 173 12.46 4.78 9.52
N LYS A 174 13.77 4.90 9.75
CA LYS A 174 14.53 6.08 9.38
C LYS A 174 14.50 6.36 7.88
N LEU A 175 14.38 5.31 7.06
CA LEU A 175 14.27 5.44 5.60
C LEU A 175 12.83 5.76 5.17
N TYR A 176 11.83 5.09 5.75
CA TYR A 176 10.46 5.15 5.24
C TYR A 176 9.55 6.14 5.96
N PHE A 177 9.78 6.42 7.24
CA PHE A 177 8.88 7.30 8.00
C PHE A 177 8.83 8.72 7.44
N PRO A 178 9.95 9.39 7.09
CA PRO A 178 9.86 10.74 6.53
C PRO A 178 8.94 10.83 5.31
N LEU A 179 9.03 9.84 4.42
CA LEU A 179 8.20 9.74 3.24
C LEU A 179 6.73 9.45 3.57
N ILE A 180 6.48 8.51 4.50
CA ILE A 180 5.12 8.15 4.93
C ILE A 180 4.45 9.33 5.63
N GLU A 181 5.17 10.00 6.53
CA GLU A 181 4.72 11.17 7.29
C GLU A 181 4.35 12.33 6.36
N GLU A 182 5.17 12.60 5.36
CA GLU A 182 4.89 13.62 4.34
C GLU A 182 3.55 13.36 3.64
N GLN A 183 3.27 12.11 3.24
CA GLN A 183 2.03 11.77 2.55
C GLN A 183 0.81 11.80 3.50
N LEU A 184 0.98 11.37 4.76
CA LEU A 184 -0.07 11.48 5.78
C LEU A 184 -0.42 12.94 6.05
N LEU A 185 0.57 13.81 6.22
CA LEU A 185 0.38 15.24 6.43
C LEU A 185 -0.31 15.90 5.23
N LYS A 186 0.13 15.61 4.00
CA LYS A 186 -0.54 16.09 2.76
C LYS A 186 -2.01 15.67 2.68
N ALA A 187 -2.32 14.49 3.19
CA ALA A 187 -3.69 13.97 3.23
C ALA A 187 -4.52 14.45 4.43
N GLY A 188 -3.94 15.22 5.36
CA GLY A 188 -4.60 15.66 6.59
C GLY A 188 -4.92 14.52 7.56
N LEU A 189 -4.11 13.45 7.55
CA LEU A 189 -4.29 12.26 8.36
C LEU A 189 -3.35 12.27 9.58
N PRO A 190 -3.73 11.60 10.70
CA PRO A 190 -2.86 11.46 11.86
C PRO A 190 -1.52 10.79 11.51
N ILE A 191 -0.43 11.40 12.00
CA ILE A 191 0.94 10.93 11.74
C ILE A 191 1.20 9.56 12.38
N GLU A 192 0.45 9.20 13.41
CA GLU A 192 0.52 7.90 14.10
C GLU A 192 0.21 6.73 13.17
N LEU A 193 -0.54 6.97 12.10
CA LEU A 193 -0.84 5.95 11.08
C LEU A 193 0.41 5.44 10.35
N ARG A 194 1.57 6.13 10.45
CA ARG A 194 2.88 5.67 9.98
C ARG A 194 3.28 4.30 10.56
N VAL A 195 2.67 3.91 11.66
CA VAL A 195 2.91 2.61 12.32
C VAL A 195 2.22 1.45 11.59
N LEU A 196 1.18 1.70 10.77
CA LEU A 196 0.48 0.63 10.04
C LEU A 196 1.42 -0.23 9.17
N PRO A 197 2.34 0.30 8.36
CA PRO A 197 3.28 -0.51 7.60
C PRO A 197 4.19 -1.40 8.45
N ILE A 198 4.37 -1.07 9.74
CA ILE A 198 5.11 -1.94 10.66
C ILE A 198 4.32 -3.21 10.89
N ILE A 199 3.04 -3.10 11.25
CA ILE A 199 2.21 -4.27 11.54
C ILE A 199 1.81 -5.03 10.26
N GLU A 200 1.80 -4.36 9.10
CA GLU A 200 1.50 -4.98 7.82
C GLU A 200 2.68 -5.78 7.24
N SER A 201 3.88 -5.24 7.31
CA SER A 201 5.02 -5.80 6.57
C SER A 201 6.37 -5.75 7.29
N ALA A 202 6.42 -5.26 8.53
CA ALA A 202 7.69 -4.89 9.19
C ALA A 202 8.52 -3.91 8.34
N LEU A 203 7.87 -2.97 7.65
CA LEU A 203 8.44 -2.00 6.71
C LEU A 203 9.16 -2.64 5.50
N ARG A 204 8.70 -3.79 5.02
CA ARG A 204 9.32 -4.48 3.88
C ARG A 204 8.52 -4.26 2.60
N THR A 205 9.13 -3.60 1.63
CA THR A 205 8.54 -3.31 0.32
C THR A 205 8.23 -4.57 -0.50
N ASN A 206 8.99 -5.63 -0.27
CA ASN A 206 8.87 -6.90 -0.98
C ASN A 206 8.03 -7.96 -0.25
N ALA A 207 7.42 -7.61 0.89
CA ALA A 207 6.59 -8.54 1.65
C ALA A 207 5.40 -9.03 0.80
N VAL A 208 5.14 -10.34 0.86
CA VAL A 208 3.99 -10.97 0.20
C VAL A 208 3.34 -11.92 1.20
N SER A 209 2.05 -11.69 1.50
CA SER A 209 1.29 -12.55 2.38
C SER A 209 0.76 -13.80 1.67
N ARG A 210 0.31 -14.81 2.44
CA ARG A 210 -0.36 -16.00 1.90
C ARG A 210 -1.58 -15.67 1.04
N ALA A 211 -2.27 -14.57 1.35
CA ALA A 211 -3.40 -14.07 0.59
C ALA A 211 -3.00 -13.26 -0.66
N ALA A 212 -1.69 -13.15 -0.96
CA ALA A 212 -1.12 -12.34 -2.04
C ALA A 212 -1.32 -10.82 -1.89
N ALA A 213 -1.44 -10.34 -0.65
CA ALA A 213 -1.24 -8.94 -0.34
C ALA A 213 0.26 -8.59 -0.46
N VAL A 214 0.61 -7.39 -0.92
CA VAL A 214 1.99 -7.05 -1.29
C VAL A 214 2.39 -5.67 -0.79
N GLY A 215 3.67 -5.54 -0.41
CA GLY A 215 4.35 -4.28 -0.15
C GLY A 215 4.21 -3.76 1.28
N LEU A 216 4.67 -2.53 1.51
CA LEU A 216 4.64 -1.87 2.82
C LEU A 216 3.25 -1.91 3.47
N TRP A 217 2.23 -1.61 2.68
CA TRP A 217 0.84 -1.45 3.07
C TRP A 217 -0.02 -2.69 2.84
N GLN A 218 0.57 -3.81 2.40
CA GLN A 218 -0.10 -5.09 2.13
C GLN A 218 -1.38 -4.97 1.30
N PHE A 219 -1.34 -4.20 0.23
CA PHE A 219 -2.48 -4.09 -0.66
C PHE A 219 -2.79 -5.40 -1.38
N MET A 220 -4.06 -5.77 -1.36
CA MET A 220 -4.60 -6.76 -2.31
C MET A 220 -4.62 -6.16 -3.71
N THR A 221 -4.47 -6.99 -4.74
CA THR A 221 -4.43 -6.53 -6.14
C THR A 221 -5.67 -5.71 -6.52
N SER A 222 -6.87 -6.15 -6.15
CA SER A 222 -8.12 -5.43 -6.43
C SER A 222 -8.16 -4.06 -5.75
N THR A 223 -7.85 -4.02 -4.46
CA THR A 223 -7.84 -2.77 -3.68
C THR A 223 -6.77 -1.81 -4.20
N GLY A 224 -5.55 -2.30 -4.47
CA GLY A 224 -4.49 -1.46 -5.03
C GLY A 224 -4.90 -0.80 -6.35
N LYS A 225 -5.49 -1.58 -7.27
CA LYS A 225 -5.99 -1.04 -8.55
C LYS A 225 -7.14 -0.03 -8.36
N SER A 226 -8.04 -0.26 -7.41
CA SER A 226 -9.14 0.69 -7.11
C SER A 226 -8.62 2.04 -6.60
N TYR A 227 -7.45 2.03 -5.94
CA TYR A 227 -6.77 3.24 -5.48
C TYR A 227 -5.67 3.74 -6.45
N GLY A 228 -5.69 3.29 -7.70
CA GLY A 228 -4.90 3.83 -8.80
C GLY A 228 -3.46 3.32 -8.88
N LEU A 229 -3.14 2.17 -8.25
CA LEU A 229 -1.84 1.53 -8.38
C LEU A 229 -1.74 0.74 -9.69
N GLU A 230 -0.67 0.94 -10.43
CA GLU A 230 -0.32 0.11 -11.57
C GLU A 230 0.20 -1.25 -11.10
N ILE A 231 -0.48 -2.31 -11.52
CA ILE A 231 -0.12 -3.69 -11.16
C ILE A 231 -0.20 -4.54 -12.42
N ASN A 232 0.97 -4.88 -12.97
CA ASN A 232 1.12 -5.72 -14.16
C ASN A 232 2.40 -6.57 -14.09
N SER A 233 2.83 -7.12 -15.20
CA SER A 233 4.00 -8.00 -15.27
C SER A 233 5.35 -7.30 -15.09
N LEU A 234 5.42 -6.01 -15.39
CA LEU A 234 6.66 -5.21 -15.32
C LEU A 234 6.68 -4.27 -14.12
N VAL A 235 5.49 -3.83 -13.67
CA VAL A 235 5.35 -2.87 -12.56
C VAL A 235 4.37 -3.41 -11.53
N ASP A 236 4.72 -3.28 -10.25
CA ASP A 236 3.84 -3.53 -9.13
C ASP A 236 3.99 -2.38 -8.12
N GLU A 237 3.21 -1.31 -8.32
CA GLU A 237 3.27 -0.10 -7.49
C GLU A 237 2.81 -0.33 -6.03
N ARG A 238 2.34 -1.53 -5.67
CA ARG A 238 2.13 -1.90 -4.26
C ARG A 238 3.45 -1.97 -3.49
N ARG A 239 4.56 -2.19 -4.20
CA ARG A 239 5.92 -2.22 -3.65
C ARG A 239 6.57 -0.84 -3.60
N ASP A 240 6.10 0.11 -4.40
CA ASP A 240 6.59 1.48 -4.43
C ASP A 240 6.22 2.19 -3.12
N PRO A 241 7.21 2.66 -2.32
CA PRO A 241 6.93 3.29 -1.04
C PRO A 241 6.06 4.54 -1.14
N ILE A 242 6.26 5.36 -2.18
CA ILE A 242 5.54 6.62 -2.37
C ILE A 242 4.12 6.33 -2.87
N ARG A 243 4.01 5.59 -3.99
CA ARG A 243 2.72 5.32 -4.63
C ARG A 243 1.78 4.52 -3.74
N SER A 244 2.32 3.49 -3.05
CA SER A 244 1.50 2.71 -2.13
C SER A 244 1.06 3.51 -0.91
N THR A 245 1.89 4.43 -0.40
CA THR A 245 1.51 5.31 0.70
C THR A 245 0.42 6.30 0.28
N GLU A 246 0.53 6.93 -0.89
CA GLU A 246 -0.53 7.78 -1.44
C GLU A 246 -1.86 7.04 -1.57
N ALA A 247 -1.83 5.79 -2.04
CA ALA A 247 -3.01 4.95 -2.14
C ALA A 247 -3.59 4.59 -0.76
N ALA A 248 -2.72 4.27 0.22
CA ALA A 248 -3.12 3.98 1.59
C ALA A 248 -3.75 5.20 2.27
N CYS A 249 -3.20 6.40 2.08
CA CYS A 249 -3.78 7.63 2.60
C CYS A 249 -5.21 7.85 2.07
N ARG A 250 -5.43 7.64 0.77
CA ARG A 250 -6.79 7.73 0.19
C ARG A 250 -7.74 6.69 0.78
N PHE A 251 -7.28 5.44 0.91
CA PHE A 251 -8.08 4.36 1.51
C PHE A 251 -8.44 4.64 2.96
N LEU A 252 -7.48 5.07 3.78
CA LEU A 252 -7.69 5.43 5.18
C LEU A 252 -8.65 6.62 5.33
N ALA A 253 -8.55 7.63 4.48
CA ALA A 253 -9.48 8.76 4.43
C ALA A 253 -10.90 8.32 4.09
N ASP A 254 -11.06 7.38 3.15
CA ASP A 254 -12.38 6.82 2.79
C ASP A 254 -12.98 6.05 3.96
N LEU A 255 -12.20 5.22 4.64
CA LEU A 255 -12.63 4.50 5.82
C LEU A 255 -13.01 5.45 6.97
N TYR A 256 -12.24 6.54 7.17
CA TYR A 256 -12.55 7.52 8.21
C TYR A 256 -13.86 8.27 7.93
N ARG A 257 -14.17 8.57 6.67
CA ARG A 257 -15.47 9.14 6.29
C ARG A 257 -16.65 8.23 6.64
N ILE A 258 -16.43 6.89 6.66
CA ILE A 258 -17.46 5.91 7.02
C ILE A 258 -17.65 5.83 8.54
N TYR A 259 -16.53 5.71 9.28
CA TYR A 259 -16.60 5.35 10.70
C TYR A 259 -16.47 6.53 11.66
N GLY A 260 -15.70 7.56 11.32
CA GLY A 260 -15.38 8.68 12.20
C GLY A 260 -14.58 8.30 13.47
N ASP A 261 -14.10 7.05 13.54
CA ASP A 261 -13.34 6.48 14.65
C ASP A 261 -12.11 5.76 14.10
N TRP A 262 -10.92 6.17 14.51
CA TRP A 262 -9.66 5.62 14.00
C TRP A 262 -9.46 4.16 14.35
N THR A 263 -9.96 3.68 15.49
CA THR A 263 -9.82 2.27 15.88
C THR A 263 -10.67 1.36 14.99
N LEU A 264 -11.86 1.83 14.59
CA LEU A 264 -12.69 1.16 13.60
C LEU A 264 -12.07 1.24 12.19
N VAL A 265 -11.45 2.37 11.83
CA VAL A 265 -10.72 2.52 10.56
C VAL A 265 -9.58 1.51 10.47
N ILE A 266 -8.76 1.41 11.52
CA ILE A 266 -7.64 0.45 11.59
C ILE A 266 -8.15 -0.99 11.47
N ALA A 267 -9.23 -1.33 12.17
CA ALA A 267 -9.87 -2.65 12.03
C ALA A 267 -10.40 -2.90 10.61
N ALA A 268 -11.05 -1.89 10.00
CA ALA A 268 -11.60 -1.99 8.65
C ALA A 268 -10.52 -2.04 7.57
N TYR A 269 -9.37 -1.42 7.79
CA TYR A 269 -8.20 -1.56 6.91
C TYR A 269 -7.78 -3.03 6.79
N ASN A 270 -7.70 -3.75 7.92
CA ASN A 270 -7.31 -5.15 7.97
C ASN A 270 -8.36 -6.11 7.37
N CYS A 271 -9.62 -6.06 7.86
CA CYS A 271 -10.62 -7.06 7.46
C CYS A 271 -11.64 -6.57 6.43
N GLY A 272 -11.55 -5.32 6.01
CA GLY A 272 -12.52 -4.67 5.14
C GLY A 272 -13.76 -4.15 5.87
N PRO A 273 -14.38 -3.05 5.35
CA PRO A 273 -15.53 -2.41 5.99
C PRO A 273 -16.73 -3.35 6.16
N GLY A 274 -16.92 -4.28 5.23
CA GLY A 274 -18.03 -5.24 5.32
C GLY A 274 -18.00 -6.14 6.57
N ASN A 275 -16.82 -6.52 7.06
CA ASN A 275 -16.68 -7.33 8.25
C ASN A 275 -16.88 -6.50 9.53
N VAL A 276 -16.40 -5.25 9.55
CA VAL A 276 -16.66 -4.30 10.65
C VAL A 276 -18.15 -4.01 10.77
N ASN A 277 -18.83 -3.72 9.66
CA ASN A 277 -20.28 -3.46 9.65
C ASN A 277 -21.08 -4.68 10.14
N LYS A 278 -20.69 -5.91 9.76
CA LYS A 278 -21.32 -7.13 10.28
C LYS A 278 -21.10 -7.29 11.79
N ALA A 279 -19.90 -6.98 12.29
CA ALA A 279 -19.60 -7.03 13.72
C ALA A 279 -20.44 -6.00 14.50
N MET A 280 -20.53 -4.75 13.99
CA MET A 280 -21.38 -3.71 14.57
C MET A 280 -22.85 -4.13 14.61
N ALA A 281 -23.38 -4.66 13.51
CA ALA A 281 -24.79 -5.10 13.43
C ALA A 281 -25.09 -6.26 14.39
N ARG A 282 -24.15 -7.18 14.60
CA ARG A 282 -24.32 -8.33 15.50
C ARG A 282 -24.21 -7.97 16.97
N SER A 283 -23.32 -7.04 17.31
CA SER A 283 -23.06 -6.65 18.70
C SER A 283 -23.95 -5.50 19.18
N GLY A 284 -24.47 -4.68 18.27
CA GLY A 284 -25.06 -3.38 18.58
C GLY A 284 -24.03 -2.32 19.01
N GLY A 285 -22.74 -2.66 19.02
CA GLY A 285 -21.64 -1.79 19.44
C GLY A 285 -21.22 -0.79 18.35
N THR A 286 -20.63 0.34 18.78
CA THR A 286 -20.20 1.44 17.92
C THR A 286 -18.69 1.76 18.05
N THR A 287 -17.98 1.06 18.93
CA THR A 287 -16.53 1.20 19.12
C THR A 287 -15.83 -0.13 18.89
N PHE A 288 -14.52 -0.09 18.58
CA PHE A 288 -13.72 -1.30 18.37
C PHE A 288 -13.84 -2.30 19.51
N TRP A 289 -13.73 -1.87 20.76
CA TRP A 289 -13.75 -2.77 21.92
C TRP A 289 -15.14 -3.36 22.19
N GLN A 290 -16.23 -2.69 21.82
CA GLN A 290 -17.58 -3.23 21.90
C GLN A 290 -17.86 -4.32 20.85
N ILE A 291 -17.23 -4.21 19.68
CA ILE A 291 -17.41 -5.18 18.58
C ILE A 291 -16.31 -6.25 18.54
N TYR A 292 -15.35 -6.20 19.47
CA TYR A 292 -14.12 -7.01 19.48
C TYR A 292 -14.40 -8.51 19.28
N ASP A 293 -15.31 -9.10 20.05
CA ASP A 293 -15.62 -10.53 19.99
C ASP A 293 -16.37 -10.95 18.73
N TYR A 294 -16.92 -10.00 17.98
CA TYR A 294 -17.64 -10.23 16.74
C TYR A 294 -16.77 -10.05 15.49
N LEU A 295 -15.56 -9.52 15.66
CA LEU A 295 -14.59 -9.36 14.58
C LEU A 295 -13.93 -10.71 14.23
N PRO A 296 -13.41 -10.86 12.98
CA PRO A 296 -12.54 -11.96 12.62
C PRO A 296 -11.39 -12.10 13.63
N HIS A 297 -10.99 -13.31 13.98
CA HIS A 297 -9.97 -13.59 14.99
C HIS A 297 -8.66 -12.80 14.72
N GLU A 298 -8.21 -12.78 13.49
CA GLU A 298 -7.04 -12.03 13.04
C GLU A 298 -7.16 -10.52 13.34
N THR A 299 -8.32 -9.94 13.05
CA THR A 299 -8.58 -8.50 13.22
C THR A 299 -8.64 -8.09 14.70
N ARG A 300 -9.02 -8.98 15.59
CA ARG A 300 -9.01 -8.70 17.05
C ARG A 300 -7.61 -8.32 17.55
N GLY A 301 -6.58 -8.94 16.98
CA GLY A 301 -5.18 -8.64 17.32
C GLY A 301 -4.64 -7.36 16.69
N TYR A 302 -5.28 -6.82 15.67
CA TYR A 302 -4.69 -5.80 14.81
C TYR A 302 -4.61 -4.41 15.47
N VAL A 303 -5.70 -3.93 16.09
CA VAL A 303 -5.68 -2.66 16.86
C VAL A 303 -4.76 -2.74 18.08
N PRO A 304 -4.80 -3.82 18.91
CA PRO A 304 -3.80 -4.02 19.96
C PRO A 304 -2.35 -4.00 19.46
N ALA A 305 -2.08 -4.58 18.27
CA ALA A 305 -0.75 -4.56 17.67
C ALA A 305 -0.33 -3.15 17.22
N PHE A 306 -1.27 -2.36 16.67
CA PHE A 306 -1.04 -0.95 16.34
C PHE A 306 -0.63 -0.14 17.58
N ILE A 307 -1.37 -0.28 18.68
CA ILE A 307 -1.08 0.41 19.93
C ILE A 307 0.29 0.00 20.49
N ALA A 308 0.59 -1.30 20.46
CA ALA A 308 1.87 -1.82 20.94
C ALA A 308 3.06 -1.38 20.07
N ALA A 309 2.91 -1.35 18.76
CA ALA A 309 3.93 -0.83 17.87
C ALA A 309 4.15 0.67 18.10
N THR A 310 3.07 1.45 18.25
CA THR A 310 3.15 2.88 18.61
C THR A 310 3.92 3.07 19.90
N TYR A 311 3.64 2.28 20.95
CA TYR A 311 4.38 2.29 22.19
C TYR A 311 5.87 1.98 21.95
N ALA A 312 6.17 0.87 21.30
CA ALA A 312 7.54 0.41 21.12
C ALA A 312 8.39 1.42 20.35
N PHE A 313 7.84 2.04 19.31
CA PHE A 313 8.54 3.06 18.52
C PHE A 313 8.85 4.34 19.30
N ASN A 314 7.96 4.75 20.20
CA ASN A 314 8.17 5.96 21.02
C ASN A 314 9.08 5.71 22.21
N TYR A 315 9.12 4.49 22.75
CA TYR A 315 9.82 4.16 24.00
C TYR A 315 10.94 3.11 23.85
N HIS A 316 11.40 2.84 22.62
CA HIS A 316 12.44 1.82 22.37
C HIS A 316 13.73 2.04 23.19
N ARG A 317 14.17 3.31 23.30
CA ARG A 317 15.38 3.66 24.05
C ARG A 317 15.26 3.35 25.54
N GLN A 318 14.09 3.62 26.12
CA GLN A 318 13.81 3.30 27.53
C GLN A 318 13.78 1.79 27.80
N HIS A 319 13.69 0.97 26.75
CA HIS A 319 13.84 -0.48 26.80
C HIS A 319 15.22 -0.98 26.35
N GLY A 320 16.20 -0.07 26.18
CA GLY A 320 17.57 -0.42 25.74
C GLY A 320 17.63 -0.93 24.29
N ILE A 321 16.64 -0.59 23.45
CA ILE A 321 16.60 -1.00 22.05
C ILE A 321 17.14 0.13 21.19
N GLU A 322 18.36 -0.05 20.66
CA GLU A 322 18.95 0.88 19.72
C GLU A 322 18.63 0.47 18.26
N PRO A 323 18.40 1.44 17.36
CA PRO A 323 18.11 1.15 15.95
C PRO A 323 19.29 0.46 15.28
N THR A 324 19.07 -0.66 14.61
CA THR A 324 20.07 -1.28 13.73
C THR A 324 20.25 -0.41 12.49
N PRO A 325 21.45 0.02 12.13
CA PRO A 325 21.69 0.78 10.90
C PRO A 325 21.17 0.03 9.67
N THR A 326 20.59 0.78 8.71
CA THR A 326 20.27 0.24 7.39
C THR A 326 21.45 0.45 6.45
N PRO A 327 21.80 -0.52 5.58
CA PRO A 327 22.85 -0.35 4.58
C PRO A 327 22.40 0.56 3.42
N LEU A 328 21.11 0.83 3.31
CA LEU A 328 20.58 1.71 2.27
C LEU A 328 20.91 3.18 2.60
N PRO A 329 21.29 3.99 1.60
CA PRO A 329 21.52 5.41 1.80
C PRO A 329 20.23 6.09 2.25
N LEU A 330 20.33 7.00 3.22
CA LEU A 330 19.19 7.78 3.70
C LEU A 330 18.89 8.97 2.79
N ALA A 331 19.92 9.57 2.17
CA ALA A 331 19.76 10.65 1.21
C ALA A 331 19.45 10.07 -0.18
N LEU A 332 18.20 10.22 -0.60
CA LEU A 332 17.67 9.72 -1.86
C LEU A 332 17.11 10.87 -2.68
N ASP A 333 17.13 10.70 -4.01
CA ASP A 333 16.46 11.61 -4.94
C ASP A 333 15.78 10.82 -6.05
N THR A 334 14.82 11.45 -6.71
CA THR A 334 13.95 10.79 -7.70
C THR A 334 14.05 11.48 -9.05
N LEU A 335 14.44 10.72 -10.06
CA LEU A 335 14.49 11.14 -11.45
C LEU A 335 13.27 10.61 -12.22
N ARG A 336 12.96 11.26 -13.35
CA ARG A 336 11.97 10.77 -14.32
C ARG A 336 12.69 10.17 -15.53
N VAL A 337 12.49 8.88 -15.74
CA VAL A 337 13.01 8.14 -16.89
C VAL A 337 11.95 8.10 -17.98
N ASN A 338 12.32 8.49 -19.21
CA ASN A 338 11.41 8.62 -20.36
C ASN A 338 11.62 7.53 -21.43
N ARG A 339 12.54 6.60 -21.20
CA ARG A 339 12.87 5.52 -22.14
C ARG A 339 12.93 4.18 -21.43
N LEU A 340 12.64 3.13 -22.18
CA LEU A 340 12.82 1.76 -21.71
C LEU A 340 14.27 1.55 -21.28
N MET A 341 14.48 1.05 -20.05
CA MET A 341 15.80 0.91 -19.46
C MET A 341 15.84 -0.32 -18.54
N HIS A 342 17.00 -0.95 -18.46
CA HIS A 342 17.28 -2.02 -17.51
C HIS A 342 18.26 -1.55 -16.44
N PHE A 343 18.13 -2.02 -15.20
CA PHE A 343 19.00 -1.61 -14.09
C PHE A 343 20.49 -1.89 -14.35
N GLU A 344 20.79 -2.94 -15.11
CA GLU A 344 22.18 -3.26 -15.52
C GLU A 344 22.84 -2.13 -16.31
N GLN A 345 22.08 -1.40 -17.17
CA GLN A 345 22.60 -0.26 -17.90
C GLN A 345 23.04 0.86 -16.95
N ILE A 346 22.24 1.09 -15.89
CA ILE A 346 22.52 2.11 -14.87
C ILE A 346 23.69 1.66 -14.01
N SER A 347 23.59 0.44 -13.42
CA SER A 347 24.59 -0.12 -12.52
C SER A 347 25.98 -0.12 -13.12
N SER A 348 26.11 -0.62 -14.34
CA SER A 348 27.41 -0.73 -15.04
C SER A 348 27.99 0.59 -15.52
N THR A 349 27.23 1.70 -15.50
CA THR A 349 27.68 3.02 -15.98
C THR A 349 28.05 3.96 -14.84
N ILE A 350 27.24 4.03 -13.80
CA ILE A 350 27.43 4.99 -12.70
C ILE A 350 27.88 4.33 -11.40
N ASP A 351 28.29 3.07 -11.44
CA ASP A 351 28.80 2.32 -10.28
C ASP A 351 27.84 2.39 -9.09
N VAL A 352 26.61 1.96 -9.31
CA VAL A 352 25.58 1.72 -8.27
C VAL A 352 25.28 0.23 -8.25
N ASP A 353 25.41 -0.39 -7.11
CA ASP A 353 25.09 -1.79 -6.96
C ASP A 353 23.66 -2.11 -7.41
N ILE A 354 23.48 -3.17 -8.17
CA ILE A 354 22.19 -3.55 -8.76
C ILE A 354 21.15 -3.89 -7.68
N GLU A 355 21.59 -4.46 -6.56
CA GLU A 355 20.70 -4.76 -5.43
C GLU A 355 20.22 -3.46 -4.76
N THR A 356 21.08 -2.45 -4.69
CA THR A 356 20.68 -1.10 -4.24
C THR A 356 19.59 -0.53 -5.14
N LEU A 357 19.72 -0.66 -6.47
CA LEU A 357 18.69 -0.23 -7.41
C LEU A 357 17.37 -0.99 -7.20
N ARG A 358 17.43 -2.30 -6.98
CA ARG A 358 16.26 -3.15 -6.70
C ARG A 358 15.57 -2.78 -5.39
N GLU A 359 16.33 -2.49 -4.34
CA GLU A 359 15.78 -2.09 -3.04
C GLU A 359 15.15 -0.69 -3.06
N LEU A 360 15.75 0.24 -3.80
CA LEU A 360 15.24 1.61 -3.94
C LEU A 360 14.07 1.70 -4.94
N ASN A 361 13.96 0.74 -5.87
CA ASN A 361 12.94 0.72 -6.92
C ASN A 361 12.21 -0.64 -6.98
N PRO A 362 11.64 -1.11 -5.88
CA PRO A 362 11.11 -2.46 -5.76
C PRO A 362 9.84 -2.71 -6.61
N GLN A 363 9.23 -1.64 -7.15
CA GLN A 363 8.08 -1.71 -8.04
C GLN A 363 8.42 -2.30 -9.41
N TYR A 364 9.68 -2.21 -9.87
CA TYR A 364 10.06 -2.74 -11.17
C TYR A 364 10.39 -4.22 -11.10
N ARG A 365 9.66 -4.98 -11.88
CA ARG A 365 9.89 -6.41 -12.05
C ARG A 365 10.91 -6.63 -13.16
N LEU A 366 11.70 -7.68 -13.03
CA LEU A 366 12.69 -8.03 -14.04
C LEU A 366 13.73 -6.92 -14.27
N ASP A 367 13.93 -6.01 -13.29
CA ASP A 367 14.87 -4.89 -13.35
C ASP A 367 14.61 -3.93 -14.54
N ILE A 368 13.38 -3.87 -15.05
CA ILE A 368 13.02 -3.08 -16.23
C ILE A 368 12.16 -1.88 -15.82
N ILE A 369 12.61 -0.68 -16.21
CA ILE A 369 11.81 0.54 -16.18
C ILE A 369 11.09 0.65 -17.53
N PRO A 370 9.77 0.39 -17.61
CA PRO A 370 9.07 0.25 -18.89
C PRO A 370 8.57 1.60 -19.44
N ALA A 371 9.44 2.61 -19.48
CA ALA A 371 9.10 3.95 -19.88
C ALA A 371 8.98 4.10 -21.41
N THR A 372 7.96 3.48 -22.01
CA THR A 372 7.66 3.55 -23.44
C THR A 372 6.51 4.51 -23.76
N THR A 373 5.49 4.59 -22.91
CA THR A 373 4.29 5.40 -23.15
C THR A 373 4.12 6.55 -22.15
N ARG A 374 4.75 6.46 -21.01
CA ARG A 374 4.79 7.49 -19.97
C ARG A 374 6.14 7.46 -19.25
N PRO A 375 6.56 8.57 -18.62
CA PRO A 375 7.72 8.55 -17.75
C PRO A 375 7.45 7.74 -16.46
N TYR A 376 8.52 7.14 -15.93
CA TYR A 376 8.54 6.43 -14.67
C TYR A 376 9.58 7.01 -13.71
N ALA A 377 9.35 6.84 -12.40
CA ALA A 377 10.27 7.30 -11.38
C ALA A 377 11.47 6.34 -11.26
N LEU A 378 12.66 6.87 -11.09
CA LEU A 378 13.87 6.16 -10.71
C LEU A 378 14.43 6.82 -9.45
N VAL A 379 14.48 6.07 -8.35
CA VAL A 379 15.07 6.51 -7.09
C VAL A 379 16.53 6.09 -7.06
N LEU A 380 17.40 7.04 -6.78
CA LEU A 380 18.83 6.84 -6.66
C LEU A 380 19.37 7.44 -5.36
N PRO A 381 20.54 6.96 -4.87
CA PRO A 381 21.30 7.71 -3.88
C PRO A 381 21.58 9.12 -4.40
N GLN A 382 21.29 10.14 -3.60
CA GLN A 382 21.42 11.55 -4.01
C GLN A 382 22.79 11.86 -4.64
N ARG A 383 23.87 11.31 -4.05
CA ARG A 383 25.25 11.45 -4.59
C ARG A 383 25.46 10.91 -6.01
N LYS A 384 24.56 10.04 -6.49
CA LYS A 384 24.65 9.40 -7.83
C LYS A 384 23.80 10.10 -8.90
N VAL A 385 22.95 11.05 -8.50
CA VAL A 385 22.02 11.73 -9.42
C VAL A 385 22.76 12.54 -10.46
N ALA A 386 23.77 13.35 -10.07
CA ALA A 386 24.57 14.11 -11.02
C ALA A 386 25.32 13.22 -12.01
N GLN A 387 25.84 12.07 -11.55
CA GLN A 387 26.51 11.09 -12.40
C GLN A 387 25.52 10.47 -13.41
N TYR A 388 24.30 10.16 -12.98
CA TYR A 388 23.25 9.64 -13.86
C TYR A 388 22.90 10.67 -14.95
N ILE A 389 22.66 11.93 -14.58
CA ILE A 389 22.31 12.99 -15.54
C ILE A 389 23.42 13.18 -16.57
N ALA A 390 24.70 13.22 -16.13
CA ALA A 390 25.85 13.36 -17.02
C ALA A 390 26.03 12.16 -17.97
N ALA A 391 25.72 10.96 -17.51
CA ALA A 391 25.90 9.71 -18.25
C ALA A 391 24.62 9.19 -18.94
N GLU A 392 23.51 9.93 -18.92
CA GLU A 392 22.21 9.44 -19.40
C GLU A 392 22.26 8.90 -20.83
N GLN A 393 22.96 9.60 -21.73
CA GLN A 393 23.11 9.16 -23.13
C GLN A 393 23.94 7.87 -23.25
N GLU A 394 25.01 7.74 -22.45
CA GLU A 394 25.82 6.52 -22.40
C GLU A 394 25.02 5.33 -21.84
N ILE A 395 24.28 5.55 -20.75
CA ILE A 395 23.39 4.55 -20.16
C ILE A 395 22.40 4.02 -21.22
N MET A 396 21.80 4.94 -21.99
CA MET A 396 20.82 4.58 -23.00
C MET A 396 21.43 3.89 -24.22
N ALA A 397 22.70 4.18 -24.55
CA ALA A 397 23.40 3.59 -25.68
C ALA A 397 23.94 2.18 -25.40
N LYS A 398 24.04 1.77 -24.12
CA LYS A 398 24.51 0.44 -23.78
C LYS A 398 23.58 -0.63 -24.34
N ASP A 399 24.16 -1.50 -25.20
CA ASP A 399 23.46 -2.68 -25.70
C ASP A 399 23.24 -3.66 -24.53
N THR A 400 22.01 -4.06 -24.34
CA THR A 400 21.63 -4.98 -23.28
C THR A 400 21.12 -6.26 -23.89
N LEU A 401 21.89 -7.32 -23.71
CA LEU A 401 21.45 -8.69 -24.05
C LEU A 401 20.11 -9.01 -23.40
N TYR A 402 19.85 -8.44 -22.23
CA TYR A 402 18.62 -8.64 -21.44
C TYR A 402 17.39 -7.95 -22.03
N LEU A 403 17.54 -6.87 -22.82
CA LEU A 403 16.43 -6.14 -23.39
C LEU A 403 16.03 -6.64 -24.80
N LYS A 404 16.83 -7.48 -25.46
CA LYS A 404 16.51 -7.97 -26.82
C LYS A 404 15.12 -8.60 -26.91
N GLU A 405 14.69 -9.28 -25.87
CA GLU A 405 13.32 -9.83 -25.78
C GLU A 405 12.24 -8.77 -25.48
N TYR A 406 12.60 -7.63 -24.89
CA TYR A 406 11.70 -6.61 -24.35
C TYR A 406 11.73 -5.28 -25.13
N ILE A 407 12.74 -5.06 -25.98
CA ILE A 407 12.90 -3.82 -26.75
C ILE A 407 11.76 -3.61 -27.76
N ASN A 408 11.07 -4.69 -28.19
CA ASN A 408 9.91 -4.57 -29.05
C ASN A 408 8.66 -4.25 -28.23
N PRO A 409 8.02 -3.07 -28.40
CA PRO A 409 6.79 -2.70 -27.68
C PRO A 409 5.70 -3.77 -27.77
N THR A 410 5.57 -4.45 -28.91
CA THR A 410 4.61 -5.54 -29.12
C THR A 410 4.90 -6.75 -28.23
N ASN A 411 6.18 -7.07 -27.97
CA ASN A 411 6.56 -8.15 -27.08
C ASN A 411 6.32 -7.76 -25.59
N LEU A 412 6.53 -6.49 -25.23
CA LEU A 412 6.18 -5.97 -23.90
C LEU A 412 4.69 -6.08 -23.63
N ASP A 413 3.86 -5.67 -24.59
CA ASP A 413 2.41 -5.76 -24.46
C ASP A 413 1.93 -7.21 -24.45
N LYS A 414 2.55 -8.07 -25.24
CA LYS A 414 2.28 -9.51 -25.23
C LYS A 414 2.65 -10.15 -23.89
N LYS A 415 3.83 -9.82 -23.33
CA LYS A 415 4.21 -10.31 -21.99
C LYS A 415 3.35 -9.70 -20.86
N ARG A 416 2.91 -8.44 -20.97
CA ARG A 416 1.90 -7.85 -20.09
C ARG A 416 0.60 -8.66 -20.12
N GLN A 417 0.16 -9.09 -21.29
CA GLN A 417 -1.04 -9.91 -21.46
C GLN A 417 -0.84 -11.35 -20.98
N GLU A 418 0.30 -11.98 -21.28
CA GLU A 418 0.62 -13.36 -20.88
C GLU A 418 0.69 -13.54 -19.35
N GLN A 419 1.22 -12.57 -18.61
CA GLN A 419 1.28 -12.66 -17.15
C GLN A 419 -0.05 -12.28 -16.46
N SER A 420 -1.02 -11.77 -17.18
CA SER A 420 -2.40 -11.66 -16.71
C SER A 420 -3.13 -13.02 -16.68
N VAL A 421 -2.49 -14.07 -17.20
CA VAL A 421 -3.04 -15.42 -17.25
C VAL A 421 -2.54 -16.27 -16.07
N ILE A 422 -3.47 -16.68 -15.22
CA ILE A 422 -3.22 -17.63 -14.13
C ILE A 422 -3.71 -19.01 -14.57
N ILE A 423 -2.88 -20.04 -14.48
CA ILE A 423 -3.30 -21.43 -14.65
C ILE A 423 -3.64 -22.00 -13.27
N TYR A 424 -4.91 -22.05 -12.96
CA TYR A 424 -5.41 -22.62 -11.70
C TYR A 424 -5.67 -24.13 -11.88
N ARG A 425 -5.16 -24.95 -10.94
CA ARG A 425 -5.47 -26.38 -10.91
C ARG A 425 -6.66 -26.64 -9.97
N VAL A 426 -7.75 -27.16 -10.50
CA VAL A 426 -8.98 -27.45 -9.76
C VAL A 426 -8.68 -28.44 -8.63
N LYS A 427 -9.09 -28.11 -7.41
CA LYS A 427 -8.96 -28.95 -6.21
C LYS A 427 -10.27 -29.64 -5.92
N ARG A 428 -10.23 -30.72 -5.12
CA ARG A 428 -11.42 -31.41 -4.64
C ARG A 428 -12.39 -30.45 -3.94
N GLY A 429 -13.64 -30.46 -4.37
CA GLY A 429 -14.67 -29.55 -3.84
C GLY A 429 -14.74 -28.17 -4.48
N ASP A 430 -13.87 -27.85 -5.44
CA ASP A 430 -13.98 -26.60 -6.18
C ASP A 430 -15.18 -26.60 -7.11
N THR A 431 -15.82 -25.44 -7.20
CA THR A 431 -16.82 -25.13 -8.22
C THR A 431 -16.33 -23.97 -9.10
N LEU A 432 -16.79 -23.89 -10.34
CA LEU A 432 -16.41 -22.79 -11.23
C LEU A 432 -16.81 -21.42 -10.64
N GLY A 433 -17.94 -21.37 -9.90
CA GLY A 433 -18.37 -20.18 -9.17
C GLY A 433 -17.44 -19.81 -8.02
N GLY A 434 -16.97 -20.78 -7.24
CA GLY A 434 -16.00 -20.58 -6.16
C GLY A 434 -14.65 -20.09 -6.70
N ILE A 435 -14.17 -20.67 -7.81
CA ILE A 435 -12.94 -20.24 -8.48
C ILE A 435 -13.10 -18.81 -9.01
N ALA A 436 -14.22 -18.50 -9.68
CA ALA A 436 -14.53 -17.17 -10.20
C ALA A 436 -14.48 -16.10 -9.09
N LYS A 437 -15.15 -16.36 -7.96
CA LYS A 437 -15.20 -15.46 -6.80
C LYS A 437 -13.81 -15.23 -6.20
N ARG A 438 -13.00 -16.28 -6.02
CA ARG A 438 -11.63 -16.17 -5.48
C ARG A 438 -10.70 -15.34 -6.35
N HIS A 439 -10.90 -15.38 -7.65
CA HIS A 439 -10.03 -14.69 -8.61
C HIS A 439 -10.62 -13.37 -9.13
N GLY A 440 -11.79 -12.93 -8.64
CA GLY A 440 -12.41 -11.66 -9.01
C GLY A 440 -12.88 -11.61 -10.47
N VAL A 441 -13.29 -12.76 -11.03
CA VAL A 441 -13.78 -12.88 -12.40
C VAL A 441 -15.17 -13.53 -12.41
N THR A 442 -15.89 -13.44 -13.52
CA THR A 442 -17.21 -14.06 -13.66
C THR A 442 -17.10 -15.51 -14.14
N VAL A 443 -18.08 -16.35 -13.77
CA VAL A 443 -18.19 -17.74 -14.29
C VAL A 443 -18.23 -17.75 -15.82
N LYS A 444 -18.91 -16.78 -16.42
CA LYS A 444 -19.03 -16.66 -17.89
C LYS A 444 -17.68 -16.39 -18.56
N GLN A 445 -16.81 -15.58 -17.91
CA GLN A 445 -15.44 -15.35 -18.38
C GLN A 445 -14.60 -16.63 -18.29
N LEU A 446 -14.63 -17.34 -17.14
CA LEU A 446 -13.93 -18.61 -16.98
C LEU A 446 -14.36 -19.65 -18.02
N MET A 447 -15.67 -19.75 -18.26
CA MET A 447 -16.21 -20.67 -19.29
C MET A 447 -15.69 -20.31 -20.68
N ARG A 448 -15.71 -19.03 -21.04
CA ARG A 448 -15.23 -18.54 -22.35
C ARG A 448 -13.74 -18.81 -22.55
N TRP A 449 -12.91 -18.50 -21.57
CA TRP A 449 -11.45 -18.67 -21.67
C TRP A 449 -11.01 -20.12 -21.72
N ASN A 450 -11.84 -21.04 -21.22
CA ASN A 450 -11.52 -22.48 -21.13
C ASN A 450 -12.36 -23.36 -22.02
N GLY A 451 -13.21 -22.81 -22.88
CA GLY A 451 -14.10 -23.59 -23.74
C GLY A 451 -15.10 -24.47 -22.97
N ILE A 452 -15.40 -24.10 -21.70
CA ILE A 452 -16.29 -24.87 -20.84
C ILE A 452 -17.74 -24.53 -21.20
N LYS A 453 -18.48 -25.53 -21.66
CA LYS A 453 -19.90 -25.38 -22.06
C LYS A 453 -20.86 -25.48 -20.88
N ASN A 454 -20.49 -26.19 -19.81
CA ASN A 454 -21.32 -26.36 -18.60
C ASN A 454 -20.49 -26.10 -17.34
N ALA A 455 -20.90 -25.13 -16.54
CA ALA A 455 -20.18 -24.69 -15.33
C ALA A 455 -20.09 -25.80 -14.25
N ALA A 456 -20.97 -26.81 -14.29
CA ALA A 456 -20.94 -27.93 -13.35
C ALA A 456 -19.90 -29.01 -13.73
N HIS A 457 -19.37 -28.98 -14.95
CA HIS A 457 -18.48 -30.02 -15.48
C HIS A 457 -17.00 -29.59 -15.39
N ILE A 458 -16.48 -29.36 -14.19
CA ILE A 458 -15.04 -29.27 -13.95
C ILE A 458 -14.59 -30.50 -13.14
N ARG A 459 -13.34 -30.93 -13.36
CA ARG A 459 -12.79 -32.13 -12.72
C ARG A 459 -11.61 -31.74 -11.82
N GLU A 460 -11.43 -32.44 -10.72
CA GLU A 460 -10.23 -32.32 -9.90
C GLU A 460 -8.97 -32.53 -10.75
N GLY A 461 -7.96 -31.68 -10.58
CA GLY A 461 -6.74 -31.70 -11.37
C GLY A 461 -6.82 -30.95 -12.70
N GLN A 462 -8.01 -30.58 -13.18
CA GLN A 462 -8.19 -29.79 -14.40
C GLN A 462 -7.50 -28.45 -14.30
N ARG A 463 -6.83 -28.02 -15.38
CA ARG A 463 -6.21 -26.70 -15.46
C ARG A 463 -7.23 -25.71 -15.99
N ILE A 464 -7.48 -24.65 -15.23
CA ILE A 464 -8.39 -23.54 -15.61
C ILE A 464 -7.53 -22.31 -15.87
N ARG A 465 -7.61 -21.78 -17.08
CA ARG A 465 -7.00 -20.52 -17.49
C ARG A 465 -7.88 -19.37 -16.98
N ILE A 466 -7.27 -18.44 -16.25
CA ILE A 466 -7.90 -17.26 -15.68
C ILE A 466 -7.15 -16.05 -16.23
N GLU A 467 -7.81 -15.21 -16.98
CA GLU A 467 -7.26 -13.95 -17.49
C GLU A 467 -7.69 -12.82 -16.54
N LYS A 468 -6.68 -12.05 -16.07
CA LYS A 468 -6.92 -10.90 -15.16
C LYS A 468 -6.64 -9.60 -15.88
#